data_a43890a36c2373713137da775603534a
#
_entry.id   a43890a36c2373713137da775603534a
#
_cell.length_a   1.000
_cell.length_b   1.000
_cell.length_c   1.000
_cell.angle_alpha   90.00
_cell.angle_beta   90.00
_cell.angle_gamma   90.00
#
_symmetry.space_group_name_H-M   'P 1'
#
loop_
_entity.id
_entity.type
_entity.pdbx_description
1 polymer ?
#
loop_
_entity_poly.entity_id
_entity_poly.type
_entity_poly.pdbx_seq_one_letter_code
_entity_poly.pdbx_strand_id
1 'polypeptide(L)'
;TTIITACDSYVWNGTTYTSSGVYTGTTTNCITESLSLTITPSSTNTTTATACDTYTWNGTNYTSSGVYTGTTSNCVTEYLNLTITPSSTNSTTATACDTYTWNGTNYTSSGVYTGTTTNCVTESLDLTITPSSTNTTTITACNSYVWNGTTYTTSGVYTGTTTNCVTESLNLTITPSSTNTTTITACGSYVWNGTTYTQSGVYTGTTAN
;
A
#
# COMPACT_ATOMS: atom_id res chain seq x y z
N THR A 1 -44.55 -58.45 -3.83
CA THR A 1 -43.10 -58.14 -3.83
C THR A 1 -42.92 -56.67 -3.45
N THR A 2 -42.14 -56.41 -2.41
CA THR A 2 -41.71 -55.08 -2.00
C THR A 2 -40.31 -54.80 -2.56
N ILE A 3 -40.03 -53.61 -3.14
CA ILE A 3 -38.76 -53.24 -3.69
C ILE A 3 -38.19 -52.11 -2.79
N ILE A 4 -36.99 -52.32 -2.23
CA ILE A 4 -36.34 -51.40 -1.30
C ILE A 4 -34.89 -51.19 -1.71
N THR A 5 -34.41 -49.93 -1.60
CA THR A 5 -33.01 -49.60 -1.60
C THR A 5 -32.66 -49.00 -0.24
N ALA A 6 -31.60 -49.52 0.38
CA ALA A 6 -31.18 -49.07 1.70
C ALA A 6 -29.62 -48.97 1.76
N CYS A 7 -29.15 -48.18 2.72
CA CYS A 7 -27.71 -48.02 2.96
C CYS A 7 -27.29 -49.04 4.04
N ASP A 8 -26.20 -49.77 3.74
CA ASP A 8 -25.51 -50.75 4.59
C ASP A 8 -26.39 -51.92 5.08
N SER A 9 -27.61 -51.66 5.55
CA SER A 9 -28.52 -52.69 6.05
C SER A 9 -29.96 -52.30 5.97
N TYR A 10 -30.85 -53.28 5.99
CA TYR A 10 -32.32 -53.10 6.07
C TYR A 10 -32.94 -54.19 6.97
N VAL A 11 -33.83 -53.75 7.83
CA VAL A 11 -34.56 -54.69 8.71
C VAL A 11 -35.91 -55.00 8.08
N TRP A 12 -36.20 -56.31 7.84
CA TRP A 12 -37.44 -56.81 7.31
C TRP A 12 -37.89 -58.03 8.09
N ASN A 13 -39.12 -58.02 8.52
CA ASN A 13 -39.73 -59.09 9.34
C ASN A 13 -38.85 -59.52 10.52
N GLY A 14 -38.22 -58.54 11.21
CA GLY A 14 -37.36 -58.77 12.36
C GLY A 14 -35.96 -59.28 12.07
N THR A 15 -35.61 -59.48 10.79
CA THR A 15 -34.27 -59.92 10.34
C THR A 15 -33.53 -58.78 9.68
N THR A 16 -32.22 -58.57 10.03
CA THR A 16 -31.37 -57.57 9.42
C THR A 16 -30.66 -58.19 8.22
N TYR A 17 -30.79 -57.55 7.06
CA TYR A 17 -30.13 -57.92 5.79
C TYR A 17 -29.04 -56.91 5.46
N THR A 18 -27.83 -57.39 5.15
CA THR A 18 -26.65 -56.55 4.80
C THR A 18 -26.23 -56.78 3.36
N SER A 19 -26.97 -57.57 2.59
CA SER A 19 -26.62 -57.88 1.19
C SER A 19 -27.84 -57.66 0.30
N SER A 20 -27.60 -57.24 -0.94
CA SER A 20 -28.64 -57.21 -1.96
C SER A 20 -29.13 -58.60 -2.30
N GLY A 21 -30.42 -58.73 -2.59
CA GLY A 21 -31.02 -60.03 -2.95
C GLY A 21 -32.53 -60.03 -2.97
N VAL A 22 -33.11 -61.17 -3.32
CA VAL A 22 -34.52 -61.40 -3.20
C VAL A 22 -34.75 -62.35 -2.00
N TYR A 23 -35.51 -61.88 -1.05
CA TYR A 23 -35.79 -62.59 0.17
C TYR A 23 -37.25 -62.97 0.25
N THR A 24 -37.56 -64.16 0.76
CA THR A 24 -38.90 -64.67 0.92
C THR A 24 -39.32 -64.53 2.37
N GLY A 25 -40.45 -63.95 2.60
CA GLY A 25 -41.06 -63.76 3.92
C GLY A 25 -42.10 -64.83 4.26
N THR A 26 -43.04 -64.43 5.09
CA THR A 26 -44.12 -65.29 5.57
C THR A 26 -45.15 -65.56 4.46
N THR A 27 -45.78 -66.77 4.51
CA THR A 27 -46.91 -67.12 3.66
C THR A 27 -48.19 -67.04 4.48
N THR A 28 -49.09 -66.16 4.11
CA THR A 28 -50.40 -66.02 4.75
C THR A 28 -51.51 -66.06 3.69
N ASN A 29 -52.53 -66.89 3.89
CA ASN A 29 -53.61 -67.06 2.92
C ASN A 29 -53.17 -67.38 1.48
N CYS A 30 -52.19 -68.28 1.34
CA CYS A 30 -51.56 -68.67 0.07
C CYS A 30 -50.81 -67.53 -0.65
N ILE A 31 -50.54 -66.40 0.02
CA ILE A 31 -49.77 -65.28 -0.50
C ILE A 31 -48.42 -65.27 0.24
N THR A 32 -47.32 -65.44 -0.49
CA THR A 32 -45.95 -65.36 0.02
C THR A 32 -45.39 -63.96 -0.19
N GLU A 33 -44.93 -63.35 0.90
CA GLU A 33 -44.23 -62.08 0.84
C GLU A 33 -42.86 -62.26 0.18
N SER A 34 -42.46 -61.24 -0.59
CA SER A 34 -41.16 -61.21 -1.24
C SER A 34 -40.60 -59.79 -1.18
N LEU A 35 -39.32 -59.67 -0.78
CA LEU A 35 -38.55 -58.43 -0.75
C LEU A 35 -37.46 -58.50 -1.80
N SER A 36 -37.44 -57.56 -2.74
CA SER A 36 -36.32 -57.25 -3.63
C SER A 36 -35.51 -56.12 -3.02
N LEU A 37 -34.36 -56.46 -2.44
CA LEU A 37 -33.56 -55.54 -1.68
C LEU A 37 -32.27 -55.18 -2.44
N THR A 38 -31.97 -53.89 -2.54
CA THR A 38 -30.67 -53.33 -2.98
C THR A 38 -29.99 -52.68 -1.79
N ILE A 39 -28.84 -53.22 -1.37
CA ILE A 39 -27.96 -52.61 -0.36
C ILE A 39 -26.85 -51.89 -1.06
N THR A 40 -26.70 -50.61 -0.78
CA THR A 40 -25.60 -49.74 -1.25
C THR A 40 -24.72 -49.43 -0.06
N PRO A 41 -23.41 -49.70 -0.10
CA PRO A 41 -22.51 -49.29 0.98
C PRO A 41 -22.51 -47.75 1.17
N SER A 42 -22.53 -47.31 2.41
CA SER A 42 -22.37 -45.86 2.69
C SER A 42 -20.97 -45.38 2.35
N SER A 43 -20.86 -44.20 1.86
CA SER A 43 -19.61 -43.54 1.50
C SER A 43 -19.65 -42.07 1.88
N THR A 44 -18.49 -41.40 1.78
CA THR A 44 -18.35 -40.00 2.09
C THR A 44 -17.78 -39.23 0.90
N ASN A 45 -18.23 -38.02 0.69
CA ASN A 45 -17.66 -37.06 -0.26
C ASN A 45 -17.21 -35.83 0.50
N THR A 46 -15.90 -35.49 0.48
CA THR A 46 -15.33 -34.36 1.22
C THR A 46 -14.91 -33.26 0.29
N THR A 47 -15.46 -32.08 0.48
CA THR A 47 -15.04 -30.82 -0.14
C THR A 47 -14.09 -30.11 0.79
N THR A 48 -12.95 -29.61 0.28
CA THR A 48 -12.02 -28.76 1.02
C THR A 48 -12.10 -27.35 0.47
N ALA A 49 -12.28 -26.34 1.36
CA ALA A 49 -12.37 -24.96 0.99
C ALA A 49 -11.59 -24.06 1.97
N THR A 50 -11.08 -22.92 1.44
CA THR A 50 -10.49 -21.84 2.22
C THR A 50 -11.15 -20.53 1.80
N ALA A 51 -11.55 -19.73 2.77
CA ALA A 51 -12.20 -18.43 2.51
C ALA A 51 -11.82 -17.40 3.57
N CYS A 52 -12.04 -16.13 3.21
CA CYS A 52 -11.88 -15.01 4.15
C CYS A 52 -13.20 -14.76 4.85
N ASP A 53 -13.17 -14.70 6.19
CA ASP A 53 -14.28 -14.38 7.09
C ASP A 53 -15.49 -15.29 6.99
N THR A 54 -15.99 -15.59 5.78
CA THR A 54 -17.23 -16.39 5.60
C THR A 54 -17.14 -17.29 4.37
N TYR A 55 -17.82 -18.42 4.44
CA TYR A 55 -18.01 -19.34 3.32
C TYR A 55 -19.44 -19.87 3.31
N THR A 56 -20.07 -19.85 2.13
CA THR A 56 -21.41 -20.40 1.96
C THR A 56 -21.34 -21.79 1.36
N TRP A 57 -21.90 -22.78 2.06
CA TRP A 57 -22.01 -24.16 1.59
C TRP A 57 -23.40 -24.72 1.86
N ASN A 58 -24.02 -25.33 0.86
CA ASN A 58 -25.37 -25.87 0.93
C ASN A 58 -26.40 -24.86 1.51
N GLY A 59 -26.26 -23.56 1.14
CA GLY A 59 -27.14 -22.49 1.59
C GLY A 59 -26.91 -22.00 3.03
N THR A 60 -25.90 -22.53 3.73
CA THR A 60 -25.53 -22.12 5.10
C THR A 60 -24.22 -21.33 5.08
N ASN A 61 -24.16 -20.21 5.81
CA ASN A 61 -22.95 -19.42 6.00
C ASN A 61 -22.16 -19.92 7.21
N TYR A 62 -20.89 -20.19 6.99
CA TYR A 62 -19.94 -20.60 8.00
C TYR A 62 -18.91 -19.48 8.22
N THR A 63 -18.62 -19.15 9.48
CA THR A 63 -17.68 -18.11 9.90
C THR A 63 -16.49 -18.65 10.68
N SER A 64 -16.41 -19.97 10.82
CA SER A 64 -15.33 -20.65 11.56
C SER A 64 -14.77 -21.80 10.78
N SER A 65 -13.50 -22.08 10.98
CA SER A 65 -12.86 -23.28 10.46
C SER A 65 -13.43 -24.52 11.13
N GLY A 66 -13.53 -25.62 10.39
CA GLY A 66 -14.03 -26.86 10.95
C GLY A 66 -14.38 -27.90 9.87
N VAL A 67 -14.82 -29.06 10.35
CA VAL A 67 -15.41 -30.10 9.51
C VAL A 67 -16.92 -30.08 9.73
N TYR A 68 -17.66 -29.85 8.67
CA TYR A 68 -19.11 -29.75 8.69
C TYR A 68 -19.72 -30.92 7.91
N THR A 69 -20.80 -31.47 8.46
CA THR A 69 -21.55 -32.53 7.81
C THR A 69 -22.70 -31.95 7.00
N GLY A 70 -22.78 -32.30 5.75
CA GLY A 70 -23.83 -31.89 4.82
C GLY A 70 -24.96 -32.88 4.73
N THR A 71 -25.59 -32.94 3.56
CA THR A 71 -26.70 -33.86 3.28
C THR A 71 -26.19 -35.26 2.99
N THR A 72 -27.02 -36.24 3.34
CA THR A 72 -26.82 -37.64 2.91
C THR A 72 -27.84 -37.94 1.81
N SER A 73 -27.36 -38.29 0.64
CA SER A 73 -28.17 -38.69 -0.51
C SER A 73 -27.56 -39.92 -1.18
N ASN A 74 -28.41 -40.91 -1.54
CA ASN A 74 -27.96 -42.13 -2.19
C ASN A 74 -26.79 -42.83 -1.46
N CYS A 75 -26.84 -42.89 -0.13
CA CYS A 75 -25.80 -43.44 0.73
C CYS A 75 -24.46 -42.73 0.69
N VAL A 76 -24.39 -41.51 0.16
CA VAL A 76 -23.23 -40.63 0.19
C VAL A 76 -23.49 -39.49 1.15
N THR A 77 -22.64 -39.36 2.19
CA THR A 77 -22.68 -38.21 3.10
C THR A 77 -21.64 -37.20 2.68
N GLU A 78 -22.06 -35.94 2.51
CA GLU A 78 -21.18 -34.83 2.21
C GLU A 78 -20.49 -34.30 3.45
N TYR A 79 -19.22 -33.95 3.33
CA TYR A 79 -18.44 -33.25 4.34
C TYR A 79 -17.76 -32.03 3.71
N LEU A 80 -17.68 -30.95 4.50
CA LEU A 80 -16.87 -29.78 4.18
C LEU A 80 -15.73 -29.68 5.19
N ASN A 81 -14.49 -29.71 4.71
CA ASN A 81 -13.32 -29.34 5.50
C ASN A 81 -12.99 -27.88 5.18
N LEU A 82 -13.33 -26.97 6.08
CA LEU A 82 -13.28 -25.53 5.87
C LEU A 82 -12.18 -24.87 6.69
N THR A 83 -11.39 -24.01 6.05
CA THR A 83 -10.47 -23.10 6.69
C THR A 83 -10.97 -21.67 6.47
N ILE A 84 -11.31 -20.97 7.55
CA ILE A 84 -11.64 -19.54 7.56
C ILE A 84 -10.43 -18.78 8.10
N THR A 85 -9.95 -17.81 7.32
CA THR A 85 -8.91 -16.86 7.71
C THR A 85 -9.55 -15.49 7.90
N PRO A 86 -9.44 -14.85 9.07
CA PRO A 86 -9.92 -13.49 9.25
C PRO A 86 -9.25 -12.52 8.28
N SER A 87 -10.02 -11.61 7.69
CA SER A 87 -9.44 -10.54 6.87
C SER A 87 -8.67 -9.55 7.74
N SER A 88 -7.60 -9.00 7.19
CA SER A 88 -6.76 -7.99 7.84
C SER A 88 -6.26 -6.96 6.84
N THR A 89 -5.73 -5.85 7.35
CA THR A 89 -5.15 -4.78 6.52
C THR A 89 -3.67 -4.63 6.87
N ASN A 90 -2.84 -4.59 5.84
CA ASN A 90 -1.43 -4.23 5.94
C ASN A 90 -1.26 -2.78 5.48
N SER A 91 -1.01 -1.86 6.41
CA SER A 91 -0.92 -0.43 6.13
C SER A 91 0.53 0.02 5.99
N THR A 92 0.81 0.77 4.93
CA THR A 92 2.08 1.46 4.66
C THR A 92 1.84 2.96 4.68
N THR A 93 2.72 3.73 5.31
CA THR A 93 2.68 5.19 5.30
C THR A 93 3.79 5.72 4.38
N ALA A 94 3.49 6.68 3.53
CA ALA A 94 4.46 7.34 2.66
C ALA A 94 4.23 8.85 2.57
N THR A 95 5.33 9.59 2.36
CA THR A 95 5.31 11.03 2.08
C THR A 95 6.14 11.30 0.83
N ALA A 96 5.62 12.08 -0.08
CA ALA A 96 6.31 12.44 -1.33
C ALA A 96 5.98 13.86 -1.78
N CYS A 97 6.84 14.40 -2.67
CA CYS A 97 6.60 15.68 -3.32
C CYS A 97 5.87 15.44 -4.64
N ASP A 98 4.77 16.15 -4.84
CA ASP A 98 3.94 16.17 -6.05
C ASP A 98 3.34 14.82 -6.46
N THR A 99 4.13 13.75 -6.50
CA THR A 99 3.68 12.45 -6.98
C THR A 99 4.32 11.30 -6.21
N TYR A 100 3.60 10.19 -6.10
CA TYR A 100 4.07 8.94 -5.54
C TYR A 100 3.56 7.76 -6.37
N THR A 101 4.44 6.82 -6.70
CA THR A 101 4.04 5.61 -7.43
C THR A 101 3.91 4.44 -6.46
N TRP A 102 2.72 3.82 -6.42
CA TRP A 102 2.45 2.63 -5.61
C TRP A 102 1.66 1.60 -6.44
N ASN A 103 2.10 0.36 -6.40
CA ASN A 103 1.51 -0.74 -7.18
C ASN A 103 1.30 -0.38 -8.66
N GLY A 104 2.26 0.36 -9.25
CA GLY A 104 2.22 0.77 -10.66
C GLY A 104 1.28 1.94 -10.97
N THR A 105 0.61 2.51 -9.99
CA THR A 105 -0.28 3.68 -10.13
C THR A 105 0.39 4.93 -9.55
N ASN A 106 0.30 6.05 -10.29
CA ASN A 106 0.76 7.36 -9.83
C ASN A 106 -0.36 8.10 -9.09
N TYR A 107 -0.04 8.54 -7.87
CA TYR A 107 -0.92 9.33 -7.01
C TYR A 107 -0.37 10.73 -6.88
N THR A 108 -1.23 11.74 -7.03
CA THR A 108 -0.92 13.17 -6.96
C THR A 108 -1.62 13.89 -5.80
N SER A 109 -2.35 13.14 -4.98
CA SER A 109 -3.11 13.68 -3.85
C SER A 109 -2.87 12.84 -2.60
N SER A 110 -2.92 13.49 -1.45
CA SER A 110 -2.93 12.80 -0.17
C SER A 110 -4.21 12.00 0.02
N GLY A 111 -4.13 10.87 0.71
CA GLY A 111 -5.30 10.05 1.00
C GLY A 111 -4.93 8.63 1.41
N VAL A 112 -5.95 7.87 1.78
CA VAL A 112 -5.82 6.44 2.04
C VAL A 112 -6.27 5.67 0.79
N TYR A 113 -5.37 4.86 0.26
CA TYR A 113 -5.59 4.09 -0.96
C TYR A 113 -5.58 2.59 -0.63
N THR A 114 -6.50 1.86 -1.22
CA THR A 114 -6.60 0.41 -1.05
C THR A 114 -5.92 -0.29 -2.22
N GLY A 115 -5.04 -1.22 -1.90
CA GLY A 115 -4.31 -2.03 -2.87
C GLY A 115 -4.95 -3.40 -3.11
N THR A 116 -4.10 -4.37 -3.42
CA THR A 116 -4.53 -5.75 -3.68
C THR A 116 -4.85 -6.50 -2.39
N THR A 117 -5.78 -7.45 -2.49
CA THR A 117 -6.06 -8.39 -1.41
C THR A 117 -5.48 -9.75 -1.79
N THR A 118 -4.59 -10.26 -0.95
CA THR A 118 -3.98 -11.59 -1.12
C THR A 118 -4.01 -12.33 0.20
N ASN A 119 -4.48 -13.59 0.18
CA ASN A 119 -4.58 -14.43 1.39
C ASN A 119 -5.30 -13.73 2.55
N CYS A 120 -6.41 -13.06 2.28
CA CYS A 120 -7.22 -12.31 3.24
C CYS A 120 -6.51 -11.08 3.86
N VAL A 121 -5.39 -10.63 3.29
CA VAL A 121 -4.70 -9.42 3.68
C VAL A 121 -4.88 -8.38 2.57
N THR A 122 -5.49 -7.24 2.90
CA THR A 122 -5.64 -6.10 1.99
C THR A 122 -4.54 -5.09 2.24
N GLU A 123 -3.82 -4.69 1.20
CA GLU A 123 -2.86 -3.60 1.29
C GLU A 123 -3.56 -2.25 1.39
N SER A 124 -3.01 -1.35 2.20
CA SER A 124 -3.46 0.02 2.33
C SER A 124 -2.27 0.97 2.35
N LEU A 125 -2.36 2.07 1.62
CA LEU A 125 -1.37 3.14 1.63
C LEU A 125 -2.00 4.40 2.24
N ASP A 126 -1.41 4.91 3.32
CA ASP A 126 -1.69 6.24 3.86
C ASP A 126 -0.65 7.21 3.31
N LEU A 127 -1.04 8.00 2.31
CA LEU A 127 -0.15 8.84 1.52
C LEU A 127 -0.32 10.31 1.84
N THR A 128 0.80 10.99 2.11
CA THR A 128 0.88 12.44 2.18
C THR A 128 1.63 12.98 0.96
N ILE A 129 0.97 13.74 0.11
CA ILE A 129 1.58 14.49 -0.98
C ILE A 129 1.71 15.96 -0.56
N THR A 130 2.92 16.46 -0.63
CA THR A 130 3.25 17.88 -0.41
C THR A 130 3.61 18.51 -1.76
N PRO A 131 2.91 19.57 -2.20
CA PRO A 131 3.29 20.25 -3.42
C PRO A 131 4.71 20.82 -3.31
N SER A 132 5.51 20.68 -4.37
CA SER A 132 6.82 21.31 -4.42
C SER A 132 6.69 22.83 -4.51
N SER A 133 7.61 23.53 -3.86
CA SER A 133 7.67 25.01 -3.86
C SER A 133 9.13 25.49 -3.93
N THR A 134 9.31 26.77 -4.24
CA THR A 134 10.62 27.42 -4.28
C THR A 134 10.67 28.55 -3.29
N ASN A 135 11.70 28.57 -2.45
CA ASN A 135 12.02 29.70 -1.57
C ASN A 135 13.14 30.52 -2.20
N THR A 136 12.84 31.73 -2.68
CA THR A 136 13.81 32.57 -3.39
C THR A 136 14.35 33.66 -2.47
N THR A 137 15.66 33.69 -2.30
CA THR A 137 16.39 34.80 -1.66
C THR A 137 16.98 35.69 -2.74
N THR A 138 16.78 37.01 -2.63
CA THR A 138 17.33 38.00 -3.56
C THR A 138 18.43 38.78 -2.85
N ILE A 139 19.64 38.79 -3.45
CA ILE A 139 20.85 39.44 -2.89
C ILE A 139 21.53 40.28 -3.97
N THR A 140 22.04 41.43 -3.56
CA THR A 140 23.01 42.24 -4.33
C THR A 140 24.31 42.27 -3.56
N ALA A 141 25.41 41.95 -4.19
CA ALA A 141 26.75 41.95 -3.58
C ALA A 141 27.83 42.53 -4.50
N CYS A 142 28.91 43.04 -3.92
CA CYS A 142 30.04 43.54 -4.67
C CYS A 142 31.03 42.40 -4.95
N ASN A 143 31.39 42.23 -6.21
CA ASN A 143 32.40 41.29 -6.75
C ASN A 143 32.04 39.81 -6.53
N SER A 144 31.63 39.38 -5.36
CA SER A 144 31.30 38.00 -5.06
C SER A 144 30.34 37.85 -3.89
N TYR A 145 29.67 36.71 -3.83
CA TYR A 145 28.79 36.29 -2.74
C TYR A 145 28.97 34.81 -2.43
N VAL A 146 29.01 34.46 -1.15
CA VAL A 146 29.08 33.06 -0.73
C VAL A 146 27.70 32.58 -0.32
N TRP A 147 27.22 31.51 -0.99
CA TRP A 147 25.94 30.90 -0.67
C TRP A 147 26.07 29.37 -0.65
N ASN A 148 25.55 28.75 0.39
CA ASN A 148 25.65 27.30 0.61
C ASN A 148 27.08 26.75 0.41
N GLY A 149 28.09 27.52 0.90
CA GLY A 149 29.50 27.14 0.83
C GLY A 149 30.16 27.34 -0.53
N THR A 150 29.44 27.80 -1.55
CA THR A 150 29.96 28.10 -2.90
C THR A 150 30.10 29.61 -3.12
N THR A 151 31.21 30.05 -3.69
CA THR A 151 31.44 31.46 -4.04
C THR A 151 30.97 31.73 -5.46
N TYR A 152 30.09 32.69 -5.62
CA TYR A 152 29.51 33.15 -6.88
C TYR A 152 30.11 34.54 -7.22
N THR A 153 30.58 34.70 -8.46
CA THR A 153 31.19 35.95 -8.97
C THR A 153 30.39 36.56 -10.11
N THR A 154 29.29 35.94 -10.50
CA THR A 154 28.44 36.42 -11.60
C THR A 154 27.00 36.54 -11.11
N SER A 155 26.26 37.49 -11.70
CA SER A 155 24.80 37.60 -11.46
C SER A 155 24.09 36.44 -12.10
N GLY A 156 23.01 35.96 -11.47
CA GLY A 156 22.21 34.86 -11.99
C GLY A 156 21.21 34.31 -10.97
N VAL A 157 20.45 33.33 -11.40
CA VAL A 157 19.57 32.54 -10.53
C VAL A 157 20.25 31.18 -10.30
N TYR A 158 20.48 30.87 -9.05
CA TYR A 158 21.14 29.64 -8.62
C TYR A 158 20.18 28.79 -7.80
N THR A 159 20.18 27.49 -8.08
CA THR A 159 19.34 26.51 -7.37
C THR A 159 20.15 25.86 -6.24
N GLY A 160 19.59 25.84 -5.05
CA GLY A 160 20.18 25.24 -3.87
C GLY A 160 19.64 23.84 -3.57
N THR A 161 19.62 23.51 -2.29
CA THR A 161 19.13 22.21 -1.81
C THR A 161 17.61 22.17 -1.79
N THR A 162 17.06 20.97 -1.98
CA THR A 162 15.62 20.70 -1.79
C THR A 162 15.44 19.94 -0.49
N THR A 163 14.63 20.48 0.40
CA THR A 163 14.29 19.85 1.69
C THR A 163 12.79 19.99 1.92
N ASN A 164 12.13 18.89 2.28
CA ASN A 164 10.67 18.85 2.54
C ASN A 164 9.86 19.51 1.41
N CYS A 165 10.18 19.18 0.15
CA CYS A 165 9.55 19.68 -1.07
C CYS A 165 9.73 21.20 -1.29
N VAL A 166 10.64 21.85 -0.56
CA VAL A 166 11.01 23.25 -0.77
C VAL A 166 12.41 23.31 -1.36
N THR A 167 12.53 23.88 -2.57
CA THR A 167 13.83 24.11 -3.23
C THR A 167 14.29 25.52 -2.94
N GLU A 168 15.49 25.69 -2.43
CA GLU A 168 16.12 27.02 -2.27
C GLU A 168 16.53 27.56 -3.63
N SER A 169 16.35 28.86 -3.81
CA SER A 169 16.78 29.61 -4.99
C SER A 169 17.43 30.94 -4.59
N LEU A 170 18.55 31.27 -5.17
CA LEU A 170 19.22 32.55 -4.99
C LEU A 170 19.12 33.35 -6.29
N ASN A 171 18.47 34.51 -6.23
CA ASN A 171 18.52 35.53 -7.28
C ASN A 171 19.61 36.55 -6.94
N LEU A 172 20.79 36.40 -7.55
CA LEU A 172 21.99 37.14 -7.21
C LEU A 172 22.30 38.21 -8.25
N THR A 173 22.53 39.45 -7.76
CA THR A 173 23.12 40.51 -8.56
C THR A 173 24.53 40.79 -8.05
N ILE A 174 25.54 40.63 -8.89
CA ILE A 174 26.92 40.98 -8.61
C ILE A 174 27.21 42.32 -9.31
N THR A 175 27.65 43.29 -8.52
CA THR A 175 28.09 44.62 -9.00
C THR A 175 29.60 44.64 -8.90
N PRO A 176 30.33 44.88 -10.00
CA PRO A 176 31.77 45.12 -9.91
C PRO A 176 32.12 46.31 -9.04
N SER A 177 33.12 46.21 -8.21
CA SER A 177 33.63 47.36 -7.49
C SER A 177 34.22 48.39 -8.47
N SER A 178 33.94 49.63 -8.29
CA SER A 178 34.52 50.77 -9.06
C SER A 178 35.31 51.66 -8.12
N THR A 179 36.34 52.28 -8.67
CA THR A 179 37.10 53.33 -7.96
C THR A 179 36.72 54.69 -8.53
N ASN A 180 36.32 55.58 -7.66
CA ASN A 180 36.15 57.00 -8.03
C ASN A 180 37.42 57.72 -7.66
N THR A 181 38.15 58.23 -8.64
CA THR A 181 39.41 58.97 -8.42
C THR A 181 39.18 60.45 -8.54
N THR A 182 39.45 61.17 -7.46
CA THR A 182 39.42 62.62 -7.44
C THR A 182 40.86 63.12 -7.38
N THR A 183 41.27 63.97 -8.32
CA THR A 183 42.59 64.57 -8.32
C THR A 183 42.51 65.95 -7.71
N ILE A 184 43.33 66.20 -6.69
CA ILE A 184 43.39 67.49 -5.97
C ILE A 184 44.82 67.96 -6.00
N THR A 185 44.99 69.28 -6.20
CA THR A 185 46.24 69.99 -6.03
C THR A 185 46.11 70.96 -4.87
N ALA A 186 46.99 70.82 -3.86
CA ALA A 186 46.96 71.67 -2.68
C ALA A 186 48.37 72.19 -2.31
N CYS A 187 48.48 73.32 -1.68
CA CYS A 187 49.71 73.86 -1.15
C CYS A 187 49.87 73.49 0.33
N GLY A 188 50.95 72.71 0.60
CA GLY A 188 51.29 72.32 1.97
C GLY A 188 50.58 71.07 2.48
N SER A 189 49.28 71.08 2.63
CA SER A 189 48.48 69.97 3.11
C SER A 189 47.05 69.97 2.58
N TYR A 190 46.43 68.79 2.56
CA TYR A 190 45.01 68.58 2.20
C TYR A 190 44.31 67.60 3.16
N VAL A 191 43.13 67.93 3.62
CA VAL A 191 42.33 67.05 4.48
C VAL A 191 41.32 66.30 3.63
N TRP A 192 41.38 64.97 3.67
CA TRP A 192 40.45 64.08 2.97
C TRP A 192 39.94 62.97 3.91
N ASN A 193 38.67 62.80 3.96
CA ASN A 193 38.02 61.86 4.89
C ASN A 193 38.54 61.93 6.33
N GLY A 194 38.76 63.16 6.85
CA GLY A 194 39.21 63.39 8.21
C GLY A 194 40.70 63.17 8.45
N THR A 195 41.48 62.80 7.43
CA THR A 195 42.95 62.60 7.50
C THR A 195 43.69 63.71 6.77
N THR A 196 44.72 64.30 7.39
CA THR A 196 45.58 65.32 6.80
C THR A 196 46.72 64.70 6.06
N TYR A 197 46.86 64.99 4.78
CA TYR A 197 47.94 64.51 3.89
C TYR A 197 48.87 65.69 3.60
N THR A 198 50.16 65.47 3.81
CA THR A 198 51.23 66.47 3.57
C THR A 198 52.17 66.11 2.44
N GLN A 199 51.96 64.95 1.81
CA GLN A 199 52.74 64.47 0.67
C GLN A 199 51.83 64.13 -0.50
N SER A 200 52.40 64.28 -1.72
CA SER A 200 51.70 63.84 -2.93
C SER A 200 51.67 62.32 -3.01
N GLY A 201 50.54 61.78 -3.40
CA GLY A 201 50.35 60.30 -3.53
C GLY A 201 48.95 59.96 -3.95
N VAL A 202 48.70 58.68 -4.19
CA VAL A 202 47.35 58.13 -4.37
C VAL A 202 46.93 57.51 -3.06
N TYR A 203 45.85 58.04 -2.53
CA TYR A 203 45.27 57.60 -1.25
C TYR A 203 43.92 56.95 -1.50
N THR A 204 43.63 55.84 -0.83
CA THR A 204 42.35 55.15 -0.93
C THR A 204 41.45 55.55 0.22
N GLY A 205 40.23 55.84 -0.10
CA GLY A 205 39.17 56.12 0.87
C GLY A 205 38.32 54.91 1.20
N THR A 206 37.25 55.16 1.93
CA THR A 206 36.26 54.14 2.24
C THR A 206 35.44 53.77 1.02
N THR A 207 35.16 52.50 0.79
CA THR A 207 34.16 52.06 -0.17
C THR A 207 32.78 52.31 0.42
N ALA A 208 31.91 53.03 -0.32
CA ALA A 208 30.48 53.02 -0.07
C ALA A 208 29.86 51.87 -0.83
N ASN A 209 29.04 51.11 -0.14
CA ASN A 209 28.21 50.06 -0.75
C ASN A 209 27.10 50.64 -1.62
#